data_a1464e143b858e437e7bae1b6b699988
#
_entry.id   a1464e143b858e437e7bae1b6b699988
#
_cell.length_a   1.000
_cell.length_b   1.000
_cell.length_c   1.000
_cell.angle_alpha   90.00
_cell.angle_beta   90.00
_cell.angle_gamma   90.00
#
_symmetry.space_group_name_H-M   'P 1'
#
loop_
_entity.id
_entity.type
_entity.pdbx_description
1 polymer ?
#
loop_
_entity_poly.entity_id
_entity_poly.type
_entity_poly.pdbx_seq_one_letter_code
_entity_poly.pdbx_strand_id
1 'polypeptide(L)'
;MIQFDCHAHVYETTTAVDGARYVPARPAPLAEWLGHQETHKLRGGVIVQVSFLGTDNSEMCAALSKLDRSRFAGVGVVPLDVADEELDRLAHAGMRGVRWNLVRGAAIPRLNATPTQRFLAKLRDRNLHLELHL
;
A
#
# COMPACT_ATOMS: atom_id res chain seq x y z
N MET A 1 -18.94 -17.12 1.82
CA MET A 1 -17.56 -17.65 1.73
C MET A 1 -16.62 -16.48 1.39
N ILE A 2 -15.59 -16.24 2.19
CA ILE A 2 -14.58 -15.19 1.92
C ILE A 2 -13.78 -15.63 0.70
N GLN A 3 -13.58 -14.74 -0.27
CA GLN A 3 -12.87 -15.03 -1.51
C GLN A 3 -11.58 -14.21 -1.69
N PHE A 4 -11.43 -13.12 -0.96
CA PHE A 4 -10.28 -12.22 -1.07
C PHE A 4 -9.78 -11.83 0.33
N ASP A 5 -8.46 -11.72 0.47
CA ASP A 5 -7.80 -11.07 1.59
C ASP A 5 -7.62 -9.59 1.22
N CYS A 6 -8.43 -8.73 1.82
CA CYS A 6 -8.45 -7.32 1.45
C CYS A 6 -7.41 -6.46 2.19
N HIS A 7 -6.56 -7.05 3.06
CA HIS A 7 -5.55 -6.30 3.80
C HIS A 7 -4.45 -7.22 4.30
N ALA A 8 -3.37 -7.33 3.57
CA ALA A 8 -2.16 -8.04 4.00
C ALA A 8 -0.93 -7.15 3.91
N HIS A 9 0.06 -7.41 4.74
CA HIS A 9 1.39 -6.81 4.64
C HIS A 9 2.38 -7.86 4.15
N VAL A 10 3.08 -7.55 3.06
CA VAL A 10 4.10 -8.42 2.46
C VAL A 10 5.40 -7.65 2.38
N TYR A 11 6.47 -8.20 2.96
CA TYR A 11 7.80 -7.60 2.94
C TYR A 11 8.87 -8.67 3.18
N GLU A 12 9.98 -8.54 2.45
CA GLU A 12 11.12 -9.47 2.48
C GLU A 12 12.22 -8.99 3.44
N THR A 13 12.25 -7.69 3.78
CA THR A 13 13.21 -7.08 4.70
C THR A 13 12.53 -6.61 5.99
N THR A 14 13.33 -6.53 7.06
CA THR A 14 12.94 -5.86 8.31
C THR A 14 13.70 -4.54 8.51
N THR A 15 14.41 -4.05 7.49
CA THR A 15 15.12 -2.77 7.55
C THR A 15 14.11 -1.62 7.48
N ALA A 16 13.93 -0.93 8.60
CA ALA A 16 12.98 0.16 8.71
C ALA A 16 13.58 1.49 8.23
N VAL A 17 12.71 2.39 7.75
CA VAL A 17 13.10 3.79 7.51
C VAL A 17 13.34 4.52 8.83
N ASP A 18 14.10 5.61 8.79
CA ASP A 18 14.34 6.46 9.95
C ASP A 18 13.02 6.95 10.55
N GLY A 19 12.92 6.90 11.87
CA GLY A 19 11.71 7.32 12.59
C GLY A 19 10.54 6.32 12.54
N ALA A 20 10.76 5.12 12.05
CA ALA A 20 9.74 4.06 12.09
C ALA A 20 9.28 3.77 13.53
N ARG A 21 7.96 3.66 13.71
CA ARG A 21 7.36 3.45 15.04
C ARG A 21 7.57 2.05 15.60
N TYR A 22 7.87 1.09 14.74
CA TYR A 22 8.22 -0.28 15.11
C TYR A 22 9.07 -0.92 14.00
N VAL A 23 9.76 -1.98 14.37
CA VAL A 23 10.46 -2.85 13.44
C VAL A 23 9.95 -4.27 13.68
N PRO A 24 9.48 -4.99 12.64
CA PRO A 24 9.01 -6.36 12.82
C PRO A 24 10.15 -7.30 13.20
N ALA A 25 9.86 -8.33 13.99
CA ALA A 25 10.85 -9.29 14.43
C ALA A 25 11.33 -10.24 13.31
N ARG A 26 10.52 -10.39 12.25
CA ARG A 26 10.83 -11.24 11.09
C ARG A 26 10.17 -10.70 9.82
N PRO A 27 10.65 -11.09 8.64
CA PRO A 27 9.96 -10.83 7.38
C PRO A 27 8.57 -11.49 7.34
N ALA A 28 7.71 -10.97 6.48
CA ALA A 28 6.45 -11.57 6.05
C ALA A 28 6.50 -11.74 4.53
N PRO A 29 7.19 -12.77 4.03
CA PRO A 29 7.51 -12.90 2.62
C PRO A 29 6.28 -13.24 1.78
N LEU A 30 6.31 -12.88 0.50
CA LEU A 30 5.23 -13.16 -0.45
C LEU A 30 4.85 -14.65 -0.49
N ALA A 31 5.84 -15.54 -0.42
CA ALA A 31 5.60 -16.98 -0.45
C ALA A 31 4.74 -17.47 0.74
N GLU A 32 4.94 -16.91 1.94
CA GLU A 32 4.13 -17.22 3.12
C GLU A 32 2.67 -16.78 2.91
N TRP A 33 2.45 -15.56 2.43
CA TRP A 33 1.11 -15.08 2.14
C TRP A 33 0.39 -15.91 1.08
N LEU A 34 1.08 -16.28 0.01
CA LEU A 34 0.51 -17.15 -1.03
C LEU A 34 0.15 -18.55 -0.49
N GLY A 35 0.94 -19.09 0.43
CA GLY A 35 0.61 -20.32 1.15
C GLY A 35 -0.69 -20.22 1.95
N HIS A 36 -0.92 -19.07 2.61
CA HIS A 36 -2.19 -18.79 3.29
C HIS A 36 -3.34 -18.64 2.29
N GLN A 37 -3.13 -17.95 1.16
CA GLN A 37 -4.13 -17.84 0.10
C GLN A 37 -4.59 -19.21 -0.39
N GLU A 38 -3.65 -20.13 -0.63
CA GLU A 38 -3.94 -21.49 -1.05
C GLU A 38 -4.69 -22.30 0.01
N THR A 39 -4.18 -22.29 1.26
CA THR A 39 -4.77 -22.99 2.39
C THR A 39 -6.24 -22.59 2.61
N HIS A 40 -6.54 -21.30 2.48
CA HIS A 40 -7.89 -20.76 2.69
C HIS A 40 -8.70 -20.67 1.38
N LYS A 41 -8.18 -21.16 0.26
CA LYS A 41 -8.83 -21.14 -1.05
C LYS A 41 -9.27 -19.74 -1.48
N LEU A 42 -8.43 -18.74 -1.18
CA LEU A 42 -8.67 -17.36 -1.58
C LEU A 42 -8.31 -17.17 -3.07
N ARG A 43 -9.01 -16.27 -3.72
CA ARG A 43 -8.86 -16.03 -5.16
C ARG A 43 -7.94 -14.86 -5.48
N GLY A 44 -7.60 -14.07 -4.49
CA GLY A 44 -6.74 -12.89 -4.63
C GLY A 44 -6.72 -12.05 -3.37
N GLY A 45 -6.12 -10.88 -3.45
CA GLY A 45 -6.05 -10.00 -2.29
C GLY A 45 -5.35 -8.67 -2.55
N VAL A 46 -5.21 -7.90 -1.48
CA VAL A 46 -4.62 -6.57 -1.50
C VAL A 46 -3.41 -6.53 -0.58
N ILE A 47 -2.26 -6.18 -1.14
CA ILE A 47 -1.05 -5.88 -0.38
C ILE A 47 -1.09 -4.40 0.02
N VAL A 48 -1.12 -4.13 1.31
CA VAL A 48 -1.07 -2.78 1.85
C VAL A 48 0.34 -2.48 2.32
N GLN A 49 0.89 -1.34 1.90
CA GLN A 49 2.21 -0.87 2.32
C GLN A 49 2.33 -0.84 3.85
N VAL A 50 3.37 -1.46 4.36
CA VAL A 50 3.62 -1.51 5.80
C VAL A 50 4.27 -0.21 6.30
N SER A 51 3.90 0.23 7.50
CA SER A 51 4.27 1.57 7.98
C SER A 51 5.77 1.75 8.26
N PHE A 52 6.50 0.68 8.59
CA PHE A 52 7.94 0.80 8.88
C PHE A 52 8.81 1.05 7.63
N LEU A 53 8.27 0.83 6.43
CA LEU A 53 8.90 1.17 5.15
C LEU A 53 8.50 2.57 4.64
N GLY A 54 7.63 3.29 5.37
CA GLY A 54 7.23 4.66 5.02
C GLY A 54 6.67 4.75 3.60
N THR A 55 7.23 5.69 2.83
CA THR A 55 6.84 5.93 1.43
C THR A 55 7.65 5.13 0.41
N ASP A 56 8.53 4.24 0.85
CA ASP A 56 9.25 3.32 -0.04
C ASP A 56 8.36 2.11 -0.38
N ASN A 57 7.67 2.19 -1.50
CA ASN A 57 6.76 1.15 -1.98
C ASN A 57 7.47 0.06 -2.82
N SER A 58 8.80 0.00 -2.83
CA SER A 58 9.58 -0.89 -3.70
C SER A 58 9.28 -2.37 -3.46
N GLU A 59 9.18 -2.81 -2.20
CA GLU A 59 8.85 -4.20 -1.88
C GLU A 59 7.43 -4.59 -2.27
N MET A 60 6.45 -3.70 -2.06
CA MET A 60 5.09 -3.91 -2.56
C MET A 60 5.07 -4.05 -4.08
N CYS A 61 5.76 -3.18 -4.80
CA CYS A 61 5.85 -3.25 -6.26
C CYS A 61 6.54 -4.54 -6.73
N ALA A 62 7.61 -4.96 -6.06
CA ALA A 62 8.32 -6.21 -6.34
C ALA A 62 7.41 -7.45 -6.13
N ALA A 63 6.60 -7.46 -5.07
CA ALA A 63 5.62 -8.51 -4.84
C ALA A 63 4.54 -8.52 -5.94
N LEU A 64 3.96 -7.35 -6.26
CA LEU A 64 2.92 -7.22 -7.30
C LEU A 64 3.41 -7.63 -8.69
N SER A 65 4.70 -7.44 -9.00
CA SER A 65 5.28 -7.84 -10.29
C SER A 65 5.26 -9.36 -10.52
N LYS A 66 5.13 -10.15 -9.46
CA LYS A 66 5.07 -11.62 -9.48
C LYS A 66 3.64 -12.16 -9.46
N LEU A 67 2.63 -11.28 -9.40
CA LEU A 67 1.23 -11.64 -9.18
C LEU A 67 0.35 -11.30 -10.40
N ASP A 68 -0.74 -12.03 -10.52
CA ASP A 68 -1.78 -11.75 -11.52
C ASP A 68 -2.57 -10.49 -11.12
N ARG A 69 -2.42 -9.42 -11.89
CA ARG A 69 -3.05 -8.11 -11.65
C ARG A 69 -4.57 -8.12 -11.77
N SER A 70 -5.17 -9.16 -12.30
CA SER A 70 -6.64 -9.31 -12.30
C SER A 70 -7.16 -9.78 -10.95
N ARG A 71 -6.29 -10.28 -10.08
CA ARG A 71 -6.62 -10.88 -8.78
C ARG A 71 -5.99 -10.17 -7.59
N PHE A 72 -4.89 -9.46 -7.81
CA PHE A 72 -4.11 -8.83 -6.75
C PHE A 72 -3.87 -7.35 -7.05
N ALA A 73 -3.89 -6.54 -6.00
CA ALA A 73 -3.65 -5.11 -6.07
C ALA A 73 -2.79 -4.65 -4.90
N GLY A 74 -2.27 -3.42 -4.99
CA GLY A 74 -1.55 -2.76 -3.91
C GLY A 74 -2.23 -1.49 -3.41
N VAL A 75 -2.05 -1.18 -2.14
CA VAL A 75 -2.35 0.11 -1.53
C VAL A 75 -1.05 0.67 -0.98
N GLY A 76 -0.55 1.73 -1.60
CA GLY A 76 0.73 2.35 -1.27
C GLY A 76 0.61 3.48 -0.25
N VAL A 77 1.75 3.99 0.19
CA VAL A 77 1.87 5.22 0.99
C VAL A 77 2.75 6.19 0.22
N VAL A 78 2.26 7.39 -0.02
CA VAL A 78 2.99 8.44 -0.73
C VAL A 78 2.81 9.78 -0.03
N PRO A 79 3.76 10.74 -0.18
CA PRO A 79 3.59 12.07 0.36
C PRO A 79 2.54 12.87 -0.42
N LEU A 80 2.00 13.94 0.18
CA LEU A 80 0.99 14.80 -0.48
C LEU A 80 1.50 15.49 -1.74
N ASP A 81 2.79 15.76 -1.80
CA ASP A 81 3.47 16.41 -2.93
C ASP A 81 4.07 15.43 -3.94
N VAL A 82 3.66 14.16 -3.88
CA VAL A 82 4.15 13.13 -4.80
C VAL A 82 4.06 13.57 -6.26
N ALA A 83 5.13 13.32 -7.02
CA ALA A 83 5.18 13.63 -8.44
C ALA A 83 4.17 12.78 -9.24
N ASP A 84 3.65 13.34 -10.33
CA ASP A 84 2.70 12.64 -11.21
C ASP A 84 3.34 11.38 -11.81
N GLU A 85 4.59 11.47 -12.22
CA GLU A 85 5.36 10.36 -12.79
C GLU A 85 5.50 9.19 -11.80
N GLU A 86 5.68 9.49 -10.52
CA GLU A 86 5.76 8.45 -9.48
C GLU A 86 4.41 7.78 -9.24
N LEU A 87 3.32 8.55 -9.20
CA LEU A 87 1.97 7.96 -9.11
C LEU A 87 1.64 7.10 -10.33
N ASP A 88 2.03 7.53 -11.53
CA ASP A 88 1.84 6.76 -12.76
C ASP A 88 2.65 5.46 -12.72
N ARG A 89 3.90 5.52 -12.27
CA ARG A 89 4.75 4.35 -12.08
C ARG A 89 4.16 3.34 -11.11
N LEU A 90 3.68 3.81 -9.95
CA LEU A 90 3.06 2.97 -8.92
C LEU A 90 1.74 2.35 -9.40
N ALA A 91 0.89 3.14 -10.07
CA ALA A 91 -0.36 2.65 -10.66
C ALA A 91 -0.08 1.58 -11.74
N HIS A 92 0.96 1.79 -12.56
CA HIS A 92 1.40 0.82 -13.56
C HIS A 92 1.95 -0.46 -12.93
N ALA A 93 2.60 -0.36 -11.77
CA ALA A 93 3.07 -1.53 -11.01
C ALA A 93 1.94 -2.35 -10.36
N GLY A 94 0.69 -1.85 -10.34
CA GLY A 94 -0.48 -2.55 -9.78
C GLY A 94 -1.08 -1.91 -8.53
N MET A 95 -0.59 -0.71 -8.13
CA MET A 95 -1.23 0.07 -7.07
C MET A 95 -2.61 0.54 -7.52
N ARG A 96 -3.62 0.41 -6.64
CA ARG A 96 -5.01 0.82 -6.88
C ARG A 96 -5.54 1.76 -5.82
N GLY A 97 -4.73 2.03 -4.79
CA GLY A 97 -5.08 2.99 -3.76
C GLY A 97 -3.88 3.52 -3.00
N VAL A 98 -4.11 4.56 -2.24
CA VAL A 98 -3.15 5.19 -1.34
C VAL A 98 -3.72 5.18 0.07
N ARG A 99 -2.89 4.88 1.07
CA ARG A 99 -3.30 4.89 2.47
C ARG A 99 -2.73 6.08 3.21
N TRP A 100 -3.58 6.79 3.93
CA TRP A 100 -3.18 7.66 5.02
C TRP A 100 -3.21 6.88 6.33
N ASN A 101 -2.04 6.70 6.92
CA ASN A 101 -1.92 6.06 8.23
C ASN A 101 -2.02 7.13 9.33
N LEU A 102 -3.23 7.28 9.88
CA LEU A 102 -3.59 8.32 10.85
C LEU A 102 -3.60 7.83 12.30
N VAL A 103 -3.15 6.60 12.55
CA VAL A 103 -3.09 6.03 13.90
C VAL A 103 -2.14 6.82 14.81
N ARG A 104 -2.41 6.76 16.13
CA ARG A 104 -1.61 7.39 17.17
C ARG A 104 -1.45 8.92 17.02
N GLY A 105 -2.49 9.59 16.55
CA GLY A 105 -2.53 11.06 16.48
C GLY A 105 -1.72 11.65 15.33
N ALA A 106 -1.46 10.90 14.28
CA ALA A 106 -0.93 11.49 13.05
C ALA A 106 -1.90 12.56 12.52
N ALA A 107 -1.35 13.70 12.10
CA ALA A 107 -2.16 14.82 11.66
C ALA A 107 -2.96 14.47 10.41
N ILE A 108 -4.27 14.66 10.48
CA ILE A 108 -5.14 14.54 9.30
C ILE A 108 -4.86 15.74 8.38
N PRO A 109 -4.53 15.52 7.10
CA PRO A 109 -4.39 16.61 6.13
C PRO A 109 -5.68 17.44 6.07
N ARG A 110 -5.53 18.77 6.06
CA ARG A 110 -6.68 19.67 5.94
C ARG A 110 -7.32 19.47 4.57
N LEU A 111 -8.53 18.91 4.53
CA LEU A 111 -9.20 18.54 3.29
C LEU A 111 -9.46 19.72 2.34
N ASN A 112 -9.67 20.92 2.87
CA ASN A 112 -9.87 22.15 2.10
C ASN A 112 -8.57 22.88 1.71
N ALA A 113 -7.41 22.39 2.15
CA ALA A 113 -6.13 22.99 1.77
C ALA A 113 -5.77 22.65 0.31
N THR A 114 -5.20 23.62 -0.42
CA THR A 114 -4.83 23.46 -1.82
C THR A 114 -3.92 22.25 -2.10
N PRO A 115 -2.89 21.96 -1.30
CA PRO A 115 -2.08 20.75 -1.52
C PRO A 115 -2.89 19.46 -1.44
N THR A 116 -3.79 19.38 -0.45
CA THR A 116 -4.64 18.19 -0.26
C THR A 116 -5.62 18.03 -1.42
N GLN A 117 -6.24 19.12 -1.86
CA GLN A 117 -7.17 19.09 -3.01
C GLN A 117 -6.46 18.67 -4.31
N ARG A 118 -5.24 19.16 -4.54
CA ARG A 118 -4.41 18.74 -5.69
C ARG A 118 -4.07 17.25 -5.62
N PHE A 119 -3.68 16.76 -4.44
CA PHE A 119 -3.39 15.35 -4.23
C PHE A 119 -4.61 14.47 -4.52
N LEU A 120 -5.78 14.83 -3.96
CA LEU A 120 -7.02 14.08 -4.19
C LEU A 120 -7.43 14.08 -5.68
N ALA A 121 -7.21 15.20 -6.38
CA ALA A 121 -7.44 15.26 -7.82
C ALA A 121 -6.52 14.30 -8.59
N LYS A 122 -5.23 14.22 -8.24
CA LYS A 122 -4.29 13.26 -8.84
C LYS A 122 -4.74 11.81 -8.65
N LEU A 123 -5.26 11.45 -7.46
CA LEU A 123 -5.79 10.11 -7.21
C LEU A 123 -7.03 9.83 -8.06
N ARG A 124 -8.00 10.76 -8.09
CA ARG A 124 -9.21 10.65 -8.88
C ARG A 124 -8.90 10.45 -10.38
N ASP A 125 -8.00 11.24 -10.93
CA ASP A 125 -7.65 11.22 -12.34
C ASP A 125 -6.99 9.89 -12.78
N ARG A 126 -6.52 9.10 -11.80
CA ARG A 126 -5.91 7.76 -11.98
C ARG A 126 -6.81 6.60 -11.48
N ASN A 127 -8.04 6.88 -11.07
CA ASN A 127 -8.92 5.90 -10.42
C ASN A 127 -8.28 5.20 -9.22
N LEU A 128 -7.48 5.93 -8.43
CA LEU A 128 -6.92 5.44 -7.19
C LEU A 128 -7.84 5.82 -6.03
N HIS A 129 -8.18 4.86 -5.17
CA HIS A 129 -8.93 5.15 -3.95
C HIS A 129 -8.02 5.67 -2.83
N LEU A 130 -8.60 6.34 -1.85
CA LEU A 130 -7.95 6.72 -0.61
C LEU A 130 -8.44 5.83 0.52
N GLU A 131 -7.54 5.14 1.20
CA GLU A 131 -7.78 4.37 2.41
C GLU A 131 -7.39 5.19 3.64
N LEU A 132 -8.25 5.26 4.64
CA LEU A 132 -7.96 5.90 5.93
C LEU A 132 -7.77 4.83 6.99
N HIS A 133 -6.61 4.83 7.64
CA HIS A 133 -6.30 3.95 8.77
C HIS A 133 -6.29 4.80 10.05
N LEU A 134 -7.38 4.70 10.83
CA LEU A 134 -7.66 5.49 12.03
C LEU A 134 -7.26 4.76 13.31
#